data_a3ccb8b28419b78e7bd91e3bc2493d49
#
_entry.id   a3ccb8b28419b78e7bd91e3bc2493d49
#
_cell.length_a   1.000
_cell.length_b   1.000
_cell.length_c   1.000
_cell.angle_alpha   90.00
_cell.angle_beta   90.00
_cell.angle_gamma   90.00
#
_symmetry.space_group_name_H-M   'P 1'
#
loop_
_entity.id
_entity.type
_entity.pdbx_description
1 polymer ?
#
loop_
_entity_poly.entity_id
_entity_poly.type
_entity_poly.pdbx_seq_one_letter_code
_entity_poly.pdbx_strand_id
1 'polypeptide(L)' 'MKDREHTEKRILEAVGSIIENDGFEKIGVNAIAQRAGVSKMLIYRYFGGIDELIAQYLLQKDYW' A
#
# COMPACT_ATOMS: atom_id res chain seq x y z
N MET A 1 12.39 -10.47 -8.10
CA MET A 1 11.86 -11.70 -7.53
C MET A 1 10.37 -11.62 -7.33
N LYS A 2 9.72 -12.75 -7.46
CA LYS A 2 8.28 -12.79 -7.35
C LYS A 2 7.77 -12.41 -5.96
N ASP A 3 8.57 -12.71 -4.95
CA ASP A 3 8.16 -12.43 -3.58
C ASP A 3 7.98 -10.93 -3.35
N ARG A 4 8.88 -10.11 -3.90
CA ARG A 4 8.77 -8.68 -3.73
C ARG A 4 7.55 -8.12 -4.49
N GLU A 5 7.35 -8.58 -5.71
CA GLU A 5 6.21 -8.14 -6.50
C GLU A 5 4.89 -8.51 -5.82
N HIS A 6 4.86 -9.71 -5.28
CA HIS A 6 3.66 -10.17 -4.57
C HIS A 6 3.40 -9.32 -3.34
N THR A 7 4.45 -9.00 -2.59
CA THR A 7 4.31 -8.18 -1.39
C THR A 7 3.88 -6.76 -1.75
N GLU A 8 4.46 -6.20 -2.81
CA GLU A 8 4.07 -4.87 -3.25
C GLU A 8 2.59 -4.84 -3.65
N LYS A 9 2.15 -5.88 -4.34
CA LYS A 9 0.75 -5.97 -4.75
C LYS A 9 -0.17 -6.04 -3.52
N ARG A 10 0.21 -6.83 -2.51
CA ARG A 10 -0.58 -6.91 -1.29
C ARG A 10 -0.68 -5.56 -0.60
N ILE A 11 0.42 -4.82 -0.58
CA ILE A 11 0.42 -3.50 0.05
C ILE A 11 -0.50 -2.55 -0.72
N LEU A 12 -0.41 -2.57 -2.04
CA LEU A 12 -1.27 -1.71 -2.87
C LEU A 12 -2.74 -2.08 -2.73
N GLU A 13 -3.03 -3.37 -2.65
CA GLU A 13 -4.41 -3.81 -2.43
C GLU A 13 -4.92 -3.37 -1.07
N ALA A 14 -4.04 -3.36 -0.06
CA ALA A 14 -4.42 -2.89 1.26
C ALA A 14 -4.78 -1.40 1.24
N VAL A 15 -4.03 -0.61 0.47
CA VAL A 15 -4.36 0.80 0.31
C VAL A 15 -5.77 0.96 -0.26
N GLY A 16 -6.06 0.25 -1.33
CA GLY A 16 -7.38 0.32 -1.95
C GLY A 16 -8.49 -0.13 -1.01
N SER A 17 -8.23 -1.19 -0.26
CA SER A 17 -9.21 -1.71 0.68
C SER A 17 -9.54 -0.69 1.77
N ILE A 18 -8.52 -0.02 2.30
CA ILE A 18 -8.74 0.98 3.33
C ILE A 18 -9.54 2.15 2.76
N ILE A 19 -9.19 2.61 1.56
CA ILE A 19 -9.91 3.73 0.95
C ILE A 19 -11.38 3.37 0.75
N GLU A 20 -11.66 2.16 0.28
CA GLU A 20 -13.02 1.75 -0.01
C GLU A 20 -13.85 1.50 1.24
N ASN A 21 -13.24 0.91 2.26
CA ASN A 21 -14.00 0.49 3.43
C ASN A 21 -13.96 1.48 4.58
N ASP A 22 -12.82 2.13 4.78
CA ASP A 22 -12.62 3.00 5.94
C ASP A 22 -12.52 4.47 5.56
N GLY A 23 -12.26 4.76 4.30
CA GLY A 23 -12.12 6.14 3.85
C GLY A 23 -10.66 6.56 3.77
N PHE A 24 -10.40 7.53 2.89
CA PHE A 24 -9.04 8.00 2.64
C PHE A 24 -8.39 8.56 3.90
N GLU A 25 -9.18 9.16 4.78
CA GLU A 25 -8.65 9.75 6.00
C GLU A 25 -8.05 8.72 6.95
N LYS A 26 -8.40 7.45 6.77
CA LYS A 26 -7.88 6.39 7.64
C LYS A 26 -6.57 5.80 7.13
N ILE A 27 -6.07 6.27 6.02
CA ILE A 27 -4.84 5.76 5.47
C ILE A 27 -3.65 6.17 6.33
N GLY A 28 -2.74 5.23 6.54
CA GLY A 28 -1.50 5.47 7.25
C GLY A 28 -0.64 4.23 7.15
N VAL A 29 0.66 4.40 7.36
CA VAL A 29 1.59 3.28 7.24
C VAL A 29 1.20 2.14 8.17
N ASN A 30 0.81 2.46 9.41
CA ASN A 30 0.43 1.42 10.35
C ASN A 30 -0.81 0.65 9.90
N ALA A 31 -1.82 1.38 9.43
CA ALA A 31 -3.05 0.74 8.97
C ALA A 31 -2.79 -0.14 7.76
N ILE A 32 -1.98 0.35 6.83
CA ILE A 32 -1.67 -0.40 5.62
C ILE A 32 -0.86 -1.64 5.97
N ALA A 33 0.14 -1.50 6.84
CA ALA A 33 0.96 -2.64 7.23
C ALA A 33 0.12 -3.73 7.88
N GLN A 34 -0.78 -3.32 8.76
CA GLN A 34 -1.66 -4.27 9.44
C GLN A 34 -2.59 -4.96 8.46
N ARG A 35 -3.18 -4.21 7.56
CA ARG A 35 -4.13 -4.76 6.58
C ARG A 35 -3.42 -5.69 5.60
N ALA A 36 -2.21 -5.33 5.18
CA ALA A 36 -1.44 -6.14 4.24
C ALA A 36 -0.75 -7.32 4.89
N GLY A 37 -0.62 -7.30 6.21
CA GLY A 37 0.06 -8.38 6.91
C GLY A 37 1.58 -8.31 6.77
N VAL A 38 2.12 -7.10 6.67
CA VAL A 38 3.57 -6.90 6.54
C VAL A 38 4.03 -5.90 7.59
N SER A 39 5.35 -5.82 7.79
CA SER A 39 5.89 -4.82 8.68
C SER A 39 5.93 -3.47 7.98
N LYS A 40 5.83 -2.39 8.74
CA LYS A 40 5.90 -1.07 8.12
C LYS A 40 7.29 -0.77 7.58
N MET A 41 8.30 -1.47 8.07
CA MET A 41 9.64 -1.34 7.51
C MET A 41 9.66 -1.73 6.03
N LEU A 42 8.91 -2.76 5.65
CA LEU A 42 8.83 -3.15 4.26
C LEU A 42 8.19 -2.07 3.40
N ILE A 43 7.19 -1.39 3.95
CA ILE A 43 6.55 -0.31 3.21
C ILE A 43 7.56 0.80 2.92
N TYR A 44 8.33 1.19 3.91
CA TYR A 44 9.37 2.19 3.70
C TYR A 44 10.44 1.72 2.74
N ARG A 45 10.80 0.44 2.83
CA ARG A 45 11.85 -0.11 1.97
C ARG A 45 11.40 -0.17 0.51
N TYR A 46 10.17 -0.58 0.26
CA TYR A 46 9.71 -0.80 -1.10
C TYR A 46 9.19 0.47 -1.76
N PHE A 47 8.58 1.35 -0.99
CA PHE A 47 7.93 2.53 -1.55
C PHE A 47 8.56 3.84 -1.09
N GLY A 48 9.23 3.85 0.04
CA GLY A 48 9.87 5.05 0.55
C GLY A 48 9.05 5.84 1.53
N GLY A 49 7.75 5.55 1.64
CA GLY A 49 6.89 6.23 2.58
C GLY A 49 5.46 6.22 2.10
N ILE A 50 4.58 6.83 2.90
CA ILE A 50 3.16 6.83 2.59
C ILE A 50 2.84 7.63 1.33
N ASP A 51 3.52 8.76 1.13
CA ASP A 51 3.25 9.59 -0.04
C ASP A 51 3.60 8.85 -1.32
N GLU A 52 4.75 8.18 -1.34
CA GLU A 52 5.15 7.40 -2.50
C GLU A 52 4.21 6.23 -2.73
N LEU A 53 3.78 5.60 -1.64
CA LEU A 53 2.87 4.47 -1.75
C LEU A 53 1.54 4.89 -2.36
N ILE A 54 0.99 6.00 -1.92
CA ILE A 54 -0.26 6.49 -2.47
C ILE A 54 -0.08 6.89 -3.93
N ALA A 55 1.04 7.51 -4.27
CA ALA A 55 1.32 7.87 -5.66
C ALA A 55 1.35 6.64 -6.55
N GLN A 56 2.00 5.58 -6.09
CA GLN A 56 2.04 4.32 -6.85
C GLN A 56 0.67 3.72 -7.01
N TYR A 57 -0.13 3.76 -5.96
CA TYR A 57 -1.49 3.25 -6.03
C TYR A 57 -2.31 3.99 -7.07
N LEU A 58 -2.23 5.32 -7.07
CA LEU A 58 -2.98 6.13 -8.01
C LEU A 58 -2.52 5.91 -9.44
N LEU A 59 -1.22 5.76 -9.64
CA LEU A 59 -0.69 5.48 -10.97
C LEU A 59 -1.20 4.17 -11.52
N GLN A 60 -1.22 3.14 -10.68
CA GLN A 60 -1.72 1.85 -11.13
C GLN A 60 -3.20 1.90 -11.43
N LYS A 61 -3.95 2.63 -10.62
CA LYS A 61 -5.37 2.74 -10.82
C LYS A 61 -5.68 3.46 -12.12
N ASP A 62 -4.93 4.50 -12.45
CA ASP A 62 -5.12 5.22 -13.70
C ASP A 62 -4.79 4.35 -14.90
N TYR A 63 -3.84 3.45 -14.72
CA TYR A 63 -3.41 2.58 -15.80
C TYR A 63 -4.50 1.60 -16.20
N TRP A 64 -5.30 1.19 -15.23
CA TRP A 64 -6.39 0.26 -15.49
C TRP A 64 -7.60 0.96 -16.12
#